data_376573696eee411ef13eca9f68ea3e40
#
_entry.id   376573696eee411ef13eca9f68ea3e40
#
_cell.length_a   1.000
_cell.length_b   1.000
_cell.length_c   1.000
_cell.angle_alpha   90.00
_cell.angle_beta   90.00
_cell.angle_gamma   90.00
#
_symmetry.space_group_name_H-M   'P 1'
#
loop_
_entity.id
_entity.type
_entity.pdbx_description
1 polymer ?
#
loop_
_entity_poly.entity_id
_entity_poly.type
_entity_poly.pdbx_seq_one_letter_code
_entity_poly.pdbx_strand_id
1 'polypeptide(L)' 'PKLKKIAEEIEKIEVNAMTPVEAIMKLNELKSLLEK' A
#
# COMPACT_ATOMS: atom_id res chain seq x y z
N PRO A 1 4.56 2.53 14.97
CA PRO A 1 4.50 1.11 14.63
C PRO A 1 4.17 0.89 13.15
N LYS A 2 4.76 -0.17 12.60
CA LYS A 2 4.61 -0.40 11.16
C LYS A 2 3.18 -0.76 10.76
N LEU A 3 2.45 -1.45 11.63
CA LEU A 3 1.07 -1.80 11.30
C LEU A 3 0.18 -0.57 11.17
N LYS A 4 0.40 0.40 12.02
CA LYS A 4 -0.36 1.64 11.93
C LYS A 4 -0.01 2.37 10.64
N LYS A 5 1.26 2.39 10.28
CA LYS A 5 1.70 3.03 9.05
C LYS A 5 1.07 2.36 7.84
N ILE A 6 1.04 1.04 7.83
CA ILE A 6 0.45 0.29 6.74
C ILE A 6 -1.04 0.59 6.63
N ALA A 7 -1.74 0.63 7.76
CA ALA A 7 -3.16 0.93 7.77
C ALA A 7 -3.44 2.31 7.19
N GLU A 8 -2.61 3.29 7.55
CA GLU A 8 -2.76 4.65 7.02
C GLU A 8 -2.55 4.69 5.52
N GLU A 9 -1.56 3.94 5.04
CA GLU A 9 -1.29 3.89 3.62
C GLU A 9 -2.45 3.26 2.85
N ILE A 10 -3.01 2.19 3.42
CA ILE A 10 -4.15 1.53 2.79
C ILE A 10 -5.34 2.46 2.70
N GLU A 11 -5.57 3.26 3.74
CA GLU A 11 -6.69 4.19 3.74
C GLU A 11 -6.58 5.26 2.65
N LYS A 12 -5.35 5.61 2.29
CA LYS A 12 -5.12 6.63 1.27
C LYS A 12 -5.27 6.10 -0.14
N ILE A 13 -5.29 4.79 -0.31
CA ILE A 13 -5.33 4.19 -1.63
C ILE A 13 -6.70 4.37 -2.28
N GLU A 14 -6.70 4.90 -3.50
CA GLU A 14 -7.90 5.05 -4.31
C GLU A 14 -7.94 3.89 -5.30
N VAL A 15 -8.37 2.74 -4.83
CA VAL A 15 -8.28 1.50 -5.61
C VAL A 15 -8.95 1.63 -6.97
N ASN A 16 -10.11 2.27 -7.00
CA ASN A 16 -10.86 2.39 -8.24
C ASN A 16 -10.23 3.33 -9.25
N ALA A 17 -9.30 4.17 -8.80
CA ALA A 17 -8.62 5.12 -9.67
C ALA A 17 -7.23 4.65 -10.08
N MET A 18 -6.81 3.50 -9.60
CA MET A 18 -5.46 3.00 -9.86
C MET A 18 -5.41 2.15 -11.13
N THR A 19 -4.34 2.31 -11.88
CA THR A 19 -4.06 1.38 -12.97
C THR A 19 -3.53 0.07 -12.38
N PRO A 20 -3.57 -1.03 -13.15
CA PRO A 20 -3.03 -2.31 -12.64
C PRO A 20 -1.57 -2.21 -12.21
N VAL A 21 -0.76 -1.46 -12.96
CA VAL A 21 0.66 -1.31 -12.61
C VAL A 21 0.81 -0.56 -11.29
N GLU A 22 0.02 0.50 -11.11
CA GLU A 22 0.06 1.24 -9.86
C GLU A 22 -0.33 0.38 -8.67
N ALA A 23 -1.34 -0.47 -8.87
CA ALA A 23 -1.78 -1.35 -7.80
C ALA A 23 -0.68 -2.33 -7.40
N ILE A 24 0.02 -2.90 -8.37
CA ILE A 24 1.11 -3.82 -8.11
C ILE A 24 2.23 -3.11 -7.35
N MET A 25 2.57 -1.91 -7.78
CA MET A 25 3.62 -1.15 -7.12
C MET A 25 3.25 -0.82 -5.67
N LYS A 26 1.99 -0.47 -5.45
CA LYS A 26 1.55 -0.16 -4.10
C LYS A 26 1.58 -1.40 -3.21
N LEU A 27 1.20 -2.54 -3.74
CA LEU A 27 1.26 -3.79 -2.98
C LEU A 27 2.69 -4.12 -2.60
N ASN A 28 3.64 -3.93 -3.51
CA ASN A 28 5.05 -4.15 -3.21
C ASN A 28 5.53 -3.22 -2.10
N GLU A 29 5.10 -1.98 -2.15
CA GLU A 29 5.43 -1.00 -1.13
C GLU A 29 4.94 -1.44 0.24
N LEU A 30 3.67 -1.86 0.30
CA LEU A 30 3.06 -2.28 1.56
C LEU A 30 3.75 -3.51 2.11
N LYS A 31 4.08 -4.45 1.23
CA LYS A 31 4.81 -5.65 1.64
C LYS A 31 6.16 -5.30 2.23
N SER A 32 6.86 -4.35 1.60
CA SER A 32 8.16 -3.91 2.12
C SER A 32 8.04 -3.34 3.52
N LEU A 33 7.00 -2.54 3.74
CA LEU A 33 6.77 -1.97 5.06
C LEU A 33 6.52 -3.05 6.10
N LEU A 34 5.78 -4.08 5.71
CA LEU A 34 5.45 -5.16 6.62
C LEU A 34 6.67 -6.02 6.95
N GLU A 35 7.52 -6.26 5.95
CA GLU A 35 8.67 -7.12 6.11
C GLU A 35 9.82 -6.47 6.87
N LYS A 36 9.83 -5.16 6.95
CA LYS A 36 10.86 -4.44 7.70
C LYS A 36 10.45 -4.25 9.14
#